data_a0d9b59b6fd0b521ec3ed955ae2816c5
#
_entry.id   a0d9b59b6fd0b521ec3ed955ae2816c5
#
_cell.length_a   1.000
_cell.length_b   1.000
_cell.length_c   1.000
_cell.angle_alpha   90.00
_cell.angle_beta   90.00
_cell.angle_gamma   90.00
#
_symmetry.space_group_name_H-M   'P 1'
#
loop_
_entity.id
_entity.type
_entity.pdbx_description
1 polymer ?
#
loop_
_entity_poly.entity_id
_entity_poly.type
_entity_poly.pdbx_seq_one_letter_code
_entity_poly.pdbx_strand_id
1 'polypeptide(L)'
;YKTEVYEVAKAINSEAERFGETPPITQSTLTKPPSGELAPDQVDQDTLPPYATLDAILEAHIEAGASIEQIIAEGHDEETVRWVITRLHANEHKRWQMAPAPRVSNRAFGQGWRQPLAARK
;
A
#
# COMPACT_ATOMS: atom_id res chain seq x y z
N TYR A 1 4.00 -2.38 -0.52
CA TYR A 1 3.00 -1.76 0.35
C TYR A 1 3.62 -0.57 1.10
N LYS A 2 2.78 0.32 1.64
CA LYS A 2 3.26 1.53 2.32
C LYS A 2 3.99 1.20 3.62
N THR A 3 3.49 0.21 4.35
CA THR A 3 4.13 -0.30 5.56
C THR A 3 5.51 -0.87 5.27
N GLU A 4 5.68 -1.64 4.21
CA GLU A 4 6.97 -2.19 3.79
C GLU A 4 7.97 -1.08 3.42
N VAL A 5 7.52 -0.02 2.75
CA VAL A 5 8.38 1.13 2.42
C VAL A 5 8.96 1.76 3.68
N TYR A 6 8.16 1.89 4.74
CA TYR A 6 8.67 2.39 6.02
C TYR A 6 9.68 1.44 6.67
N GLU A 7 9.44 0.13 6.60
CA GLU A 7 10.37 -0.86 7.15
C GLU A 7 11.70 -0.85 6.39
N VAL A 8 11.67 -0.77 5.07
CA VAL A 8 12.89 -0.63 4.24
C VAL A 8 13.63 0.67 4.58
N ALA A 9 12.92 1.79 4.72
CA ALA A 9 13.52 3.07 5.07
C ALA A 9 14.22 3.04 6.45
N LYS A 10 13.59 2.40 7.45
CA LYS A 10 14.19 2.19 8.77
C LYS A 10 15.42 1.28 8.69
N ALA A 11 15.34 0.20 7.92
CA ALA A 11 16.47 -0.73 7.74
C ALA A 11 17.68 -0.02 7.11
N ILE A 12 17.47 0.82 6.09
CA ILE A 12 18.53 1.62 5.45
C ILE A 12 19.19 2.54 6.47
N ASN A 13 18.42 3.26 7.29
CA ASN A 13 18.97 4.13 8.32
C ASN A 13 19.76 3.35 9.39
N SER A 14 19.23 2.21 9.85
CA SER A 14 19.89 1.37 10.84
C SER A 14 21.20 0.80 10.30
N GLU A 15 21.26 0.47 9.02
CA GLU A 15 22.50 -0.01 8.38
C GLU A 15 23.56 1.10 8.31
N ALA A 16 23.18 2.32 7.91
CA ALA A 16 24.06 3.47 7.89
C ALA A 16 24.66 3.75 9.29
N GLU A 17 23.81 3.77 10.32
CA GLU A 17 24.26 3.93 11.72
C GLU A 17 25.24 2.86 12.16
N ARG A 18 25.00 1.61 11.76
CA ARG A 18 25.89 0.47 12.07
C ARG A 18 27.30 0.66 11.49
N PHE A 19 27.42 1.34 10.35
CA PHE A 19 28.70 1.68 9.72
C PHE A 19 29.24 3.05 10.14
N GLY A 20 28.60 3.74 11.09
CA GLY A 20 29.01 5.06 11.57
C GLY A 20 28.73 6.18 10.60
N GLU A 21 27.80 5.96 9.66
CA GLU A 21 27.36 6.92 8.67
C GLU A 21 26.12 7.68 9.15
N THR A 22 25.90 8.87 8.58
CA THR A 22 24.67 9.62 8.85
C THR A 22 23.49 8.95 8.14
N PRO A 23 22.36 8.68 8.84
CA PRO A 23 21.17 8.15 8.20
C PRO A 23 20.71 8.97 7.01
N PRO A 24 20.57 8.38 5.81
CA PRO A 24 20.24 9.13 4.60
C PRO A 24 18.76 9.57 4.55
N ILE A 25 17.86 8.91 5.31
CA ILE A 25 16.45 9.24 5.34
C ILE A 25 16.14 10.00 6.62
N THR A 26 15.70 11.25 6.47
CA THR A 26 15.47 12.12 7.63
C THR A 26 14.30 11.64 8.49
N GLN A 27 14.36 11.92 9.80
CA GLN A 27 13.28 11.59 10.71
C GLN A 27 11.96 12.26 10.30
N SER A 28 12.01 13.48 9.78
CA SER A 28 10.82 14.17 9.29
C SER A 28 10.14 13.42 8.13
N THR A 29 10.89 12.80 7.23
CA THR A 29 10.34 11.98 6.15
C THR A 29 9.63 10.74 6.69
N LEU A 30 10.17 10.13 7.75
CA LEU A 30 9.59 8.93 8.36
C LEU A 30 8.34 9.23 9.20
N THR A 31 8.21 10.45 9.73
CA THR A 31 7.13 10.82 10.66
C THR A 31 6.05 11.71 10.05
N LYS A 32 6.35 12.40 8.93
CA LYS A 32 5.37 13.24 8.24
C LYS A 32 4.19 12.38 7.78
N PRO A 33 2.93 12.75 8.09
CA PRO A 33 1.76 12.07 7.56
C PRO A 33 1.80 12.05 6.02
N PRO A 34 1.57 10.90 5.38
CA PRO A 34 1.54 10.82 3.93
C PRO A 34 0.41 11.68 3.33
N SER A 35 0.71 12.35 2.23
CA SER A 35 -0.25 13.19 1.50
C SER A 35 0.08 13.20 0.02
N GLY A 36 -0.98 13.23 -0.82
CA GLY A 36 -0.85 13.50 -2.25
C GLY A 36 -0.59 14.96 -2.57
N GLU A 37 -0.63 15.85 -1.57
CA GLU A 37 -0.40 17.31 -1.68
C GLU A 37 -1.28 17.99 -2.76
N LEU A 38 -2.50 17.47 -2.94
CA LEU A 38 -3.45 17.97 -3.94
C LEU A 38 -4.30 19.14 -3.41
N ALA A 39 -4.33 19.34 -2.10
CA ALA A 39 -5.00 20.44 -1.42
C ALA A 39 -4.23 20.85 -0.15
N PRO A 40 -4.41 22.10 0.34
CA PRO A 40 -3.83 22.54 1.61
C PRO A 40 -4.22 21.60 2.76
N ASP A 41 -3.26 21.28 3.62
CA ASP A 41 -3.43 20.45 4.83
C ASP A 41 -4.02 19.04 4.61
N GLN A 42 -4.12 18.58 3.37
CA GLN A 42 -4.61 17.25 3.03
C GLN A 42 -3.64 16.16 3.53
N VAL A 43 -4.19 15.12 4.15
CA VAL A 43 -3.48 13.88 4.46
C VAL A 43 -4.21 12.68 3.85
N ASP A 44 -3.48 11.59 3.60
CA ASP A 44 -4.05 10.40 2.96
C ASP A 44 -5.17 9.78 3.81
N GLN A 45 -5.06 9.84 5.15
CA GLN A 45 -6.05 9.35 6.09
C GLN A 45 -7.38 10.11 6.08
N ASP A 46 -7.47 11.28 5.43
CA ASP A 46 -8.76 11.97 5.21
C ASP A 46 -9.71 11.14 4.33
N THR A 47 -9.14 10.25 3.50
CA THR A 47 -9.90 9.44 2.55
C THR A 47 -9.59 7.95 2.59
N LEU A 48 -8.45 7.56 3.18
CA LEU A 48 -7.99 6.17 3.26
C LEU A 48 -8.05 5.66 4.70
N PRO A 49 -8.35 4.37 4.92
CA PRO A 49 -8.12 3.76 6.23
C PRO A 49 -6.63 3.80 6.61
N PRO A 50 -6.29 3.60 7.88
CA PRO A 50 -4.89 3.50 8.31
C PRO A 50 -4.11 2.51 7.45
N TYR A 51 -2.88 2.86 7.06
CA TYR A 51 -2.08 2.02 6.16
C TYR A 51 -1.87 0.60 6.66
N ALA A 52 -1.77 0.38 7.97
CA ALA A 52 -1.67 -0.97 8.52
C ALA A 52 -2.88 -1.84 8.15
N THR A 53 -4.09 -1.27 8.23
CA THR A 53 -5.33 -1.95 7.84
C THR A 53 -5.44 -2.09 6.32
N LEU A 54 -5.15 -1.02 5.59
CA LEU A 54 -5.20 -0.99 4.14
C LEU A 54 -4.27 -2.03 3.52
N ASP A 55 -3.00 -2.05 3.94
CA ASP A 55 -1.98 -2.95 3.41
C ASP A 55 -2.31 -4.41 3.76
N ALA A 56 -2.79 -4.70 4.98
CA ALA A 56 -3.21 -6.05 5.35
C ALA A 56 -4.34 -6.59 4.46
N ILE A 57 -5.36 -5.77 4.18
CA ILE A 57 -6.46 -6.15 3.27
C ILE A 57 -5.95 -6.37 1.85
N LEU A 58 -5.08 -5.49 1.36
CA LEU A 58 -4.51 -5.60 0.01
C LEU A 58 -3.62 -6.82 -0.13
N GLU A 59 -2.77 -7.12 0.85
CA GLU A 59 -1.90 -8.29 0.87
C GLU A 59 -2.73 -9.58 0.88
N ALA A 60 -3.72 -9.69 1.75
CA ALA A 60 -4.62 -10.84 1.79
C ALA A 60 -5.33 -11.04 0.45
N HIS A 61 -5.86 -9.98 -0.16
CA HIS A 61 -6.60 -10.07 -1.42
C HIS A 61 -5.70 -10.36 -2.62
N ILE A 62 -4.58 -9.64 -2.76
CA ILE A 62 -3.73 -9.70 -3.96
C ILE A 62 -2.74 -10.85 -3.86
N GLU A 63 -2.00 -10.96 -2.77
CA GLU A 63 -0.91 -11.93 -2.63
C GLU A 63 -1.43 -13.31 -2.24
N ALA A 64 -2.28 -13.39 -1.22
CA ALA A 64 -2.87 -14.65 -0.77
C ALA A 64 -4.08 -15.08 -1.62
N GLY A 65 -4.70 -14.16 -2.38
CA GLY A 65 -5.88 -14.45 -3.19
C GLY A 65 -7.14 -14.68 -2.37
N ALA A 66 -7.20 -14.13 -1.15
CA ALA A 66 -8.34 -14.27 -0.27
C ALA A 66 -9.59 -13.56 -0.82
N SER A 67 -10.76 -14.19 -0.62
CA SER A 67 -12.04 -13.58 -0.93
C SER A 67 -12.40 -12.50 0.10
N ILE A 68 -13.35 -11.62 -0.27
CA ILE A 68 -13.88 -10.60 0.66
C ILE A 68 -14.35 -11.25 1.96
N GLU A 69 -15.09 -12.35 1.87
CA GLU A 69 -15.67 -13.07 3.01
C GLU A 69 -14.58 -13.67 3.92
N GLN A 70 -13.49 -14.16 3.33
CA GLN A 70 -12.33 -14.67 4.09
C GLN A 70 -11.64 -13.55 4.87
N ILE A 71 -11.41 -12.40 4.24
CA ILE A 71 -10.77 -11.23 4.87
C ILE A 71 -11.65 -10.70 6.03
N ILE A 72 -12.96 -10.66 5.85
CA ILE A 72 -13.90 -10.30 6.92
C ILE A 72 -13.83 -11.32 8.07
N ALA A 73 -13.75 -12.61 7.75
CA ALA A 73 -13.64 -13.67 8.75
C ALA A 73 -12.33 -13.61 9.56
N GLU A 74 -11.27 -13.02 9.02
CA GLU A 74 -10.02 -12.74 9.72
C GLU A 74 -10.12 -11.56 10.72
N GLY A 75 -11.27 -10.89 10.79
CA GLY A 75 -11.56 -9.85 11.77
C GLY A 75 -11.48 -8.42 11.23
N HIS A 76 -11.35 -8.25 9.93
CA HIS A 76 -11.42 -6.93 9.30
C HIS A 76 -12.87 -6.46 9.19
N ASP A 77 -13.08 -5.14 9.37
CA ASP A 77 -14.38 -4.52 9.23
C ASP A 77 -14.93 -4.66 7.81
N GLU A 78 -16.18 -5.16 7.68
CA GLU A 78 -16.79 -5.46 6.40
C GLU A 78 -16.91 -4.24 5.48
N GLU A 79 -17.31 -3.08 6.01
CA GLU A 79 -17.46 -1.86 5.22
C GLU A 79 -16.10 -1.41 4.65
N THR A 80 -15.07 -1.43 5.49
CA THR A 80 -13.69 -1.11 5.12
C THR A 80 -13.17 -2.06 4.04
N VAL A 81 -13.34 -3.38 4.20
CA VAL A 81 -12.89 -4.37 3.22
C VAL A 81 -13.56 -4.15 1.87
N ARG A 82 -14.89 -4.02 1.84
CA ARG A 82 -15.64 -3.80 0.60
C ARG A 82 -15.26 -2.47 -0.07
N TRP A 83 -15.06 -1.43 0.72
CA TRP A 83 -14.62 -0.13 0.23
C TRP A 83 -13.24 -0.22 -0.42
N VAL A 84 -12.25 -0.85 0.25
CA VAL A 84 -10.89 -1.01 -0.26
C VAL A 84 -10.89 -1.77 -1.58
N ILE A 85 -11.57 -2.93 -1.65
CA ILE A 85 -11.61 -3.76 -2.86
C ILE A 85 -12.30 -3.03 -4.01
N THR A 86 -13.39 -2.32 -3.74
CA THR A 86 -14.08 -1.50 -4.76
C THR A 86 -13.16 -0.41 -5.30
N ARG A 87 -12.44 0.31 -4.42
CA ARG A 87 -11.48 1.35 -4.83
C ARG A 87 -10.29 0.78 -5.58
N LEU A 88 -9.80 -0.39 -5.18
CA LEU A 88 -8.74 -1.10 -5.88
C LEU A 88 -9.12 -1.35 -7.34
N HIS A 89 -10.31 -1.90 -7.59
CA HIS A 89 -10.80 -2.19 -8.93
C HIS A 89 -11.07 -0.90 -9.74
N ALA A 90 -11.68 0.10 -9.13
CA ALA A 90 -11.97 1.38 -9.80
C ALA A 90 -10.70 2.13 -10.25
N ASN A 91 -9.58 1.92 -9.54
CA ASN A 91 -8.29 2.54 -9.85
C ASN A 91 -7.36 1.65 -10.70
N GLU A 92 -7.85 0.57 -11.30
CA GLU A 92 -7.04 -0.31 -12.15
C GLU A 92 -6.28 0.44 -13.25
N HIS A 93 -6.91 1.46 -13.86
CA HIS A 93 -6.30 2.28 -14.90
C HIS A 93 -5.01 2.98 -14.44
N LYS A 94 -4.90 3.34 -13.16
CA LYS A 94 -3.68 3.95 -12.60
C LYS A 94 -2.51 2.98 -12.58
N ARG A 95 -2.77 1.69 -12.35
CA ARG A 95 -1.73 0.65 -12.38
C ARG A 95 -1.18 0.41 -13.78
N TRP A 96 -1.99 0.61 -14.81
CA TRP A 96 -1.55 0.53 -16.20
C TRP A 96 -0.61 1.68 -16.60
N GLN A 97 -0.63 2.78 -15.87
CA GLN A 97 0.22 3.96 -16.10
C GLN A 97 1.54 3.92 -15.33
N MET A 98 1.72 2.93 -14.45
CA MET A 98 2.94 2.79 -13.66
C MET A 98 4.12 2.38 -14.52
N ALA A 99 5.32 2.88 -14.18
CA ALA A 99 6.57 2.39 -14.74
C ALA A 99 6.77 0.90 -14.41
N PRO A 100 7.49 0.14 -15.26
CA PRO A 100 7.91 -1.21 -14.92
C PRO A 100 8.69 -1.22 -13.60
N ALA A 101 8.26 -2.05 -12.66
CA ALA A 101 8.91 -2.19 -11.36
C ALA A 101 9.46 -3.61 -11.19
N PRO A 102 10.55 -3.82 -10.43
CA PRO A 102 11.01 -5.15 -10.07
C PRO A 102 9.94 -5.86 -9.24
N ARG A 103 9.78 -7.15 -9.47
CA ARG A 103 8.89 -7.98 -8.68
C ARG A 103 9.61 -8.47 -7.44
N VAL A 104 9.14 -8.08 -6.26
CA VAL A 104 9.72 -8.45 -4.96
C VAL A 104 8.82 -9.37 -4.13
N SER A 105 7.62 -9.69 -4.62
CA SER A 105 6.66 -10.57 -3.97
C SER A 105 6.12 -11.64 -4.94
N ASN A 106 5.39 -12.63 -4.42
CA ASN A 106 4.87 -13.75 -5.21
C ASN A 106 3.85 -13.30 -6.27
N ARG A 107 3.03 -12.30 -5.94
CA ARG A 107 1.98 -11.76 -6.82
C ARG A 107 2.02 -10.24 -6.76
N ALA A 108 3.03 -9.63 -7.40
CA ALA A 108 3.25 -8.20 -7.36
C ALA A 108 2.00 -7.39 -7.75
N PHE A 109 1.78 -6.29 -7.05
CA PHE A 109 0.69 -5.33 -7.26
C PHE A 109 0.62 -4.75 -8.69
N GLY A 110 1.71 -4.80 -9.44
CA GLY A 110 1.80 -4.36 -10.83
C GLY A 110 1.39 -5.43 -11.83
N GLN A 111 2.38 -6.04 -12.50
CA GLN A 111 2.13 -6.98 -13.60
C GLN A 111 1.63 -8.37 -13.16
N GLY A 112 1.84 -8.75 -11.88
CA GLY A 112 1.45 -10.04 -11.34
C GLY A 112 -0.04 -10.19 -11.05
N TRP A 113 -0.77 -9.08 -10.94
CA TRP A 113 -2.19 -9.05 -10.65
C TRP A 113 -2.84 -7.86 -11.37
N ARG A 114 -3.66 -8.14 -12.37
CA ARG A 114 -4.38 -7.13 -13.17
C ARG A 114 -5.82 -7.53 -13.41
N GLN A 115 -6.69 -6.54 -13.42
CA GLN A 115 -8.10 -6.69 -13.79
C GLN A 115 -8.35 -6.07 -15.17
N PRO A 116 -9.33 -6.56 -15.95
CA PRO A 116 -9.76 -5.87 -17.14
C PRO A 116 -10.25 -4.46 -16.82
N LEU A 117 -9.79 -3.45 -17.57
CA LEU A 117 -10.18 -2.05 -17.35
C LEU A 117 -11.69 -1.81 -17.41
N ALA A 118 -12.40 -2.62 -18.18
CA ALA A 118 -13.86 -2.56 -18.32
C ALA A 118 -14.62 -3.44 -17.30
N ALA A 119 -13.92 -4.13 -16.40
CA ALA A 119 -14.58 -4.93 -15.37
C ALA A 119 -15.30 -3.99 -14.39
N ARG A 120 -16.63 -3.97 -14.47
CA ARG A 120 -17.50 -3.35 -13.47
C ARG A 120 -17.93 -4.45 -12.50
N LYS A 121 -17.55 -4.32 -11.25
CA LYS A 121 -18.07 -5.14 -10.16
C LYS A 121 -18.95 -4.29 -9.27
#